data_cd38f2550f1b0a0c82baadc136e8010e
#
_entry.id   cd38f2550f1b0a0c82baadc136e8010e
#
_cell.length_a   1.000
_cell.length_b   1.000
_cell.length_c   1.000
_cell.angle_alpha   90.00
_cell.angle_beta   90.00
_cell.angle_gamma   90.00
#
_symmetry.space_group_name_H-M   'P 1'
#
loop_
_entity.id
_entity.type
_entity.pdbx_description
1 polymer ?
#
loop_
_entity_poly.entity_id
_entity_poly.type
_entity_poly.pdbx_seq_one_letter_code
_entity_poly.pdbx_strand_id
1 'polypeptide(L)'
;MLPVALINRKKNEDAASLEHEVQPLPEKLITYAIPCYNSAEYMDHCIESILACNCDDIEIIVVDDGSTKDNTFEKAQVWETAYPGIVRAVHQENGGHGAAVMKGLEEARGLYYKVVDSDDWLDNGSNCHMLAKLREYQEQPLDLMVVNYVYEHTTTNTQEPMRYRHVLPADRLFTWDEVGRFNPSQYILMHSVVYRTEMLRAVNLDLPRHTFYVDNIFVYKPLPFCQRIYYLDVDLYRYFIGREDQSVNEQVMVGRIEQQLRITREMIDAYHLEHDVKSKKLRRYMYSDLTMMMCICTVFSMMSERDDKEELRAGIWRYLEEHDAKMYRHIKHSLLGGAMQLHGNVGDKVLLSGYHLAQRIFKFN
;
A
#
# COMPACT_ATOMS: atom_id res chain seq x y z
N MET A 1 -0.82 9.30 -24.99
CA MET A 1 -1.59 8.19 -24.40
C MET A 1 -1.81 7.13 -25.46
N LEU A 2 -1.15 5.97 -25.36
CA LEU A 2 -1.37 4.84 -26.26
C LEU A 2 -2.31 3.87 -25.55
N PRO A 3 -3.40 3.40 -26.19
CA PRO A 3 -4.35 2.48 -25.56
C PRO A 3 -3.71 1.11 -25.32
N VAL A 4 -4.03 0.49 -24.19
CA VAL A 4 -3.61 -0.87 -23.79
C VAL A 4 -3.93 -1.96 -24.86
N ALA A 5 -4.80 -1.65 -25.81
CA ALA A 5 -5.13 -2.50 -26.96
C ALA A 5 -3.97 -2.71 -27.95
N LEU A 6 -2.91 -1.91 -27.93
CA LEU A 6 -1.77 -2.05 -28.85
C LEU A 6 -0.68 -3.00 -28.35
N ILE A 7 -0.70 -3.39 -27.08
CA ILE A 7 0.27 -4.37 -26.53
C ILE A 7 -0.11 -5.81 -26.94
N ASN A 8 -1.38 -6.08 -27.23
CA ASN A 8 -1.85 -7.42 -27.56
C ASN A 8 -1.85 -7.77 -29.07
N ARG A 9 -1.50 -6.82 -29.98
CA ARG A 9 -1.53 -7.09 -31.44
C ARG A 9 -0.20 -7.51 -32.06
N LYS A 10 0.90 -7.48 -31.31
CA LYS A 10 2.22 -7.91 -31.81
C LYS A 10 2.68 -9.31 -31.37
N LYS A 11 1.82 -10.10 -30.72
CA LYS A 11 2.17 -11.42 -30.16
C LYS A 11 1.64 -12.64 -30.95
N ASN A 12 1.11 -12.45 -32.16
CA ASN A 12 0.53 -13.59 -32.91
C ASN A 12 1.20 -13.91 -34.26
N GLU A 13 2.38 -13.41 -34.56
CA GLU A 13 3.05 -13.72 -35.86
C GLU A 13 4.44 -14.32 -35.77
N ASP A 14 4.98 -14.67 -34.60
CA ASP A 14 6.23 -15.43 -34.50
C ASP A 14 6.12 -16.58 -33.48
N ALA A 15 5.30 -17.58 -33.81
CA ALA A 15 5.29 -18.87 -33.13
C ALA A 15 6.27 -19.83 -33.84
N ALA A 16 7.57 -19.52 -33.75
CA ALA A 16 8.61 -20.49 -34.06
C ALA A 16 9.87 -20.19 -33.26
N SER A 17 10.23 -21.11 -32.36
CA SER A 17 11.52 -21.20 -31.66
C SER A 17 11.89 -19.95 -30.78
N LEU A 18 11.22 -19.78 -29.67
CA LEU A 18 11.80 -19.12 -28.50
C LEU A 18 12.22 -20.27 -27.55
N GLU A 19 13.48 -20.67 -27.62
CA GLU A 19 14.17 -21.21 -26.47
C GLU A 19 13.98 -20.18 -25.38
N HIS A 20 13.27 -20.55 -24.29
CA HIS A 20 13.22 -19.74 -23.11
C HIS A 20 14.65 -19.61 -22.59
N GLU A 21 15.33 -18.52 -22.88
CA GLU A 21 16.48 -18.10 -22.08
C GLU A 21 15.98 -18.02 -20.65
N VAL A 22 16.35 -19.01 -19.87
CA VAL A 22 16.14 -19.01 -18.42
C VAL A 22 16.97 -17.85 -17.90
N GLN A 23 16.32 -16.71 -17.66
CA GLN A 23 17.02 -15.61 -17.01
C GLN A 23 17.54 -16.12 -15.66
N PRO A 24 18.80 -15.86 -15.32
CA PRO A 24 19.33 -16.28 -14.02
C PRO A 24 18.45 -15.69 -12.92
N LEU A 25 18.14 -16.51 -11.91
CA LEU A 25 17.39 -16.06 -10.75
C LEU A 25 18.07 -14.83 -10.14
N PRO A 26 17.30 -13.84 -9.65
CA PRO A 26 17.85 -12.69 -8.93
C PRO A 26 18.79 -13.15 -7.81
N GLU A 27 19.85 -12.42 -7.59
CA GLU A 27 20.87 -12.72 -6.56
C GLU A 27 20.27 -12.75 -5.15
N LYS A 28 19.20 -11.99 -4.92
CA LYS A 28 18.50 -11.87 -3.65
C LYS A 28 17.04 -12.34 -3.77
N LEU A 29 16.57 -13.04 -2.75
CA LEU A 29 15.18 -13.49 -2.65
C LEU A 29 14.22 -12.31 -2.50
N ILE A 30 14.53 -11.38 -1.60
CA ILE A 30 13.67 -10.24 -1.29
C ILE A 30 14.48 -8.99 -0.98
N THR A 31 13.99 -7.85 -1.42
CA THR A 31 14.42 -6.53 -0.97
C THR A 31 13.40 -5.94 -0.01
N TYR A 32 13.84 -5.62 1.21
CA TYR A 32 13.12 -4.77 2.13
C TYR A 32 13.58 -3.32 1.93
N ALA A 33 12.66 -2.44 1.56
CA ALA A 33 12.94 -1.02 1.47
C ALA A 33 12.43 -0.33 2.72
N ILE A 34 13.32 0.41 3.39
CA ILE A 34 13.02 1.17 4.60
C ILE A 34 13.13 2.66 4.27
N PRO A 35 12.01 3.33 3.97
CA PRO A 35 11.99 4.78 3.80
C PRO A 35 12.25 5.47 5.14
N CYS A 36 13.26 6.34 5.19
CA CYS A 36 13.72 7.03 6.40
C CYS A 36 13.75 8.54 6.17
N TYR A 37 13.18 9.29 7.11
CA TYR A 37 13.31 10.74 7.18
C TYR A 37 13.32 11.19 8.64
N ASN A 38 14.48 11.61 9.15
CA ASN A 38 14.73 11.90 10.57
C ASN A 38 14.27 10.71 11.45
N SER A 39 14.79 9.53 11.15
CA SER A 39 14.36 8.24 11.71
C SER A 39 15.43 7.57 12.58
N ALA A 40 16.52 8.28 12.92
CA ALA A 40 17.65 7.70 13.64
C ALA A 40 17.26 7.04 14.98
N GLU A 41 16.18 7.48 15.61
CA GLU A 41 15.67 6.93 16.86
C GLU A 41 15.03 5.55 16.69
N TYR A 42 14.37 5.29 15.54
CA TYR A 42 13.51 4.12 15.34
C TYR A 42 14.13 3.02 14.48
N MET A 43 14.93 3.39 13.46
CA MET A 43 15.38 2.50 12.39
C MET A 43 16.15 1.27 12.84
N ASP A 44 16.82 1.29 14.00
CA ASP A 44 17.57 0.12 14.49
C ASP A 44 16.66 -1.06 14.74
N HIS A 45 15.55 -0.85 15.45
CA HIS A 45 14.60 -1.90 15.77
C HIS A 45 13.99 -2.50 14.50
N CYS A 46 13.67 -1.66 13.51
CA CYS A 46 13.22 -2.09 12.20
C CYS A 46 14.24 -3.03 11.53
N ILE A 47 15.49 -2.58 11.38
CA ILE A 47 16.57 -3.34 10.73
C ILE A 47 16.87 -4.64 11.48
N GLU A 48 17.01 -4.59 12.79
CA GLU A 48 17.26 -5.77 13.65
C GLU A 48 16.16 -6.83 13.49
N SER A 49 14.91 -6.43 13.41
CA SER A 49 13.78 -7.33 13.24
C SER A 49 13.83 -8.10 11.90
N ILE A 50 14.31 -7.47 10.84
CA ILE A 50 14.48 -8.10 9.52
C ILE A 50 15.69 -9.05 9.54
N LEU A 51 16.82 -8.62 10.13
CA LEU A 51 18.05 -9.40 10.23
C LEU A 51 17.92 -10.64 11.14
N ALA A 52 16.95 -10.66 12.04
CA ALA A 52 16.77 -11.72 13.04
C ALA A 52 16.63 -13.15 12.45
N CYS A 53 16.27 -13.29 11.16
CA CYS A 53 16.22 -14.57 10.47
C CYS A 53 17.58 -15.12 10.04
N ASN A 54 18.68 -14.35 10.16
CA ASN A 54 20.04 -14.73 9.76
C ASN A 54 20.11 -15.33 8.34
N CYS A 55 19.54 -14.64 7.36
CA CYS A 55 19.50 -15.05 5.96
C CYS A 55 20.40 -14.17 5.10
N ASP A 56 21.22 -14.78 4.24
CA ASP A 56 22.13 -14.05 3.34
C ASP A 56 21.48 -13.69 2.00
N ASP A 57 20.37 -14.30 1.67
CA ASP A 57 19.62 -14.10 0.42
C ASP A 57 18.61 -12.95 0.49
N ILE A 58 18.66 -12.13 1.54
CA ILE A 58 17.87 -10.90 1.67
C ILE A 58 18.69 -9.67 1.35
N GLU A 59 18.03 -8.58 0.99
CA GLU A 59 18.57 -7.24 0.86
C GLU A 59 17.74 -6.26 1.68
N ILE A 60 18.38 -5.35 2.37
CA ILE A 60 17.75 -4.23 3.09
C ILE A 60 18.28 -2.94 2.48
N ILE A 61 17.41 -2.11 1.94
CA ILE A 61 17.76 -0.80 1.42
C ILE A 61 17.19 0.26 2.36
N VAL A 62 18.06 0.90 3.12
CA VAL A 62 17.71 2.05 3.95
C VAL A 62 17.79 3.29 3.07
N VAL A 63 16.65 3.88 2.75
CA VAL A 63 16.56 5.07 1.90
C VAL A 63 16.39 6.30 2.77
N ASP A 64 17.47 7.04 2.99
CA ASP A 64 17.41 8.35 3.63
C ASP A 64 16.91 9.41 2.66
N ASP A 65 15.72 9.93 2.92
CA ASP A 65 15.03 10.94 2.12
C ASP A 65 15.43 12.37 2.55
N GLY A 66 16.72 12.61 2.62
CA GLY A 66 17.28 13.94 2.92
C GLY A 66 17.05 14.37 4.37
N SER A 67 17.35 13.53 5.34
CA SER A 67 17.30 13.86 6.77
C SER A 67 18.21 15.02 7.11
N THR A 68 17.71 15.96 7.91
CA THR A 68 18.45 17.20 8.28
C THR A 68 18.43 17.49 9.77
N LYS A 69 17.65 16.75 10.56
CA LYS A 69 17.47 16.99 12.00
C LYS A 69 18.19 15.99 12.87
N ASP A 70 18.62 14.88 12.30
CA ASP A 70 19.33 13.82 13.01
C ASP A 70 20.37 13.14 12.10
N ASN A 71 21.02 12.11 12.59
CA ASN A 71 22.07 11.37 11.91
C ASN A 71 21.55 10.07 11.24
N THR A 72 20.35 10.10 10.64
CA THR A 72 19.72 8.93 10.00
C THR A 72 20.66 8.31 8.95
N PHE A 73 21.23 9.10 8.04
CA PHE A 73 22.07 8.57 6.98
C PHE A 73 23.38 7.97 7.49
N GLU A 74 24.08 8.66 8.40
CA GLU A 74 25.31 8.15 9.02
C GLU A 74 25.05 6.82 9.75
N LYS A 75 23.91 6.70 10.40
CA LYS A 75 23.48 5.48 11.07
C LYS A 75 23.21 4.35 10.07
N ALA A 76 22.57 4.65 8.94
CA ALA A 76 22.38 3.69 7.85
C ALA A 76 23.71 3.17 7.29
N GLN A 77 24.72 4.05 7.15
CA GLN A 77 26.08 3.66 6.73
C GLN A 77 26.78 2.75 7.76
N VAL A 78 26.51 2.93 9.05
CA VAL A 78 27.01 2.00 10.09
C VAL A 78 26.43 0.61 9.89
N TRP A 79 25.11 0.51 9.62
CA TRP A 79 24.45 -0.76 9.30
C TRP A 79 24.99 -1.40 8.03
N GLU A 80 25.20 -0.63 6.95
CA GLU A 80 25.82 -1.12 5.71
C GLU A 80 27.22 -1.69 5.95
N THR A 81 28.02 -1.02 6.79
CA THR A 81 29.39 -1.47 7.14
C THR A 81 29.34 -2.76 7.98
N ALA A 82 28.37 -2.89 8.88
CA ALA A 82 28.22 -4.05 9.75
C ALA A 82 27.66 -5.30 9.02
N TYR A 83 26.84 -5.09 7.98
CA TYR A 83 26.18 -6.16 7.21
C TYR A 83 26.42 -6.01 5.69
N PRO A 84 27.70 -6.10 5.24
CA PRO A 84 28.05 -5.92 3.84
C PRO A 84 27.36 -6.95 2.94
N GLY A 85 26.79 -6.48 1.84
CA GLY A 85 26.04 -7.34 0.89
C GLY A 85 24.60 -7.67 1.32
N ILE A 86 24.17 -7.26 2.54
CA ILE A 86 22.80 -7.40 3.02
C ILE A 86 22.15 -6.01 3.18
N VAL A 87 22.78 -5.09 3.89
CA VAL A 87 22.29 -3.73 4.10
C VAL A 87 22.97 -2.77 3.13
N ARG A 88 22.19 -1.85 2.56
CA ARG A 88 22.66 -0.76 1.72
C ARG A 88 22.05 0.56 2.18
N ALA A 89 22.89 1.58 2.32
CA ALA A 89 22.47 2.94 2.63
C ALA A 89 22.37 3.76 1.34
N VAL A 90 21.20 4.31 1.06
CA VAL A 90 20.94 5.15 -0.11
C VAL A 90 20.46 6.52 0.38
N HIS A 91 21.09 7.59 -0.10
CA HIS A 91 20.69 8.96 0.21
C HIS A 91 20.08 9.62 -1.03
N GLN A 92 19.04 10.43 -0.83
CA GLN A 92 18.47 11.27 -1.87
C GLN A 92 18.03 12.63 -1.32
N GLU A 93 17.83 13.60 -2.22
CA GLU A 93 17.16 14.84 -1.88
C GLU A 93 15.70 14.54 -1.47
N ASN A 94 15.22 15.22 -0.41
CA ASN A 94 13.89 14.98 0.11
C ASN A 94 12.81 15.05 -1.00
N GLY A 95 12.09 13.98 -1.15
CA GLY A 95 10.99 13.84 -2.10
C GLY A 95 9.69 13.35 -1.43
N GLY A 96 9.74 13.07 -0.13
CA GLY A 96 8.65 12.47 0.65
C GLY A 96 8.63 10.96 0.57
N HIS A 97 7.82 10.34 1.43
CA HIS A 97 7.73 8.89 1.62
C HIS A 97 7.62 8.11 0.29
N GLY A 98 6.72 8.55 -0.62
CA GLY A 98 6.57 7.88 -1.93
C GLY A 98 7.85 7.88 -2.76
N ALA A 99 8.62 8.97 -2.74
CA ALA A 99 9.89 9.06 -3.46
C ALA A 99 10.93 8.09 -2.89
N ALA A 100 10.98 7.93 -1.56
CA ALA A 100 11.87 6.98 -0.90
C ALA A 100 11.46 5.52 -1.21
N VAL A 101 10.16 5.20 -1.20
CA VAL A 101 9.64 3.89 -1.63
C VAL A 101 10.02 3.60 -3.09
N MET A 102 9.84 4.57 -3.99
CA MET A 102 10.19 4.39 -5.41
C MET A 102 11.70 4.25 -5.61
N LYS A 103 12.53 4.98 -4.84
CA LYS A 103 13.98 4.83 -4.87
C LYS A 103 14.41 3.44 -4.38
N GLY A 104 13.78 2.92 -3.33
CA GLY A 104 13.98 1.55 -2.89
C GLY A 104 13.63 0.52 -3.98
N LEU A 105 12.53 0.72 -4.71
CA LEU A 105 12.13 -0.14 -5.83
C LEU A 105 13.09 -0.05 -7.02
N GLU A 106 13.57 1.13 -7.35
CA GLU A 106 14.59 1.35 -8.40
C GLU A 106 15.86 0.56 -8.10
N GLU A 107 16.34 0.62 -6.86
CA GLU A 107 17.58 0.02 -6.39
C GLU A 107 17.45 -1.49 -6.05
N ALA A 108 16.24 -2.02 -5.94
CA ALA A 108 15.95 -3.38 -5.48
C ALA A 108 16.59 -4.44 -6.39
N ARG A 109 17.23 -5.46 -5.79
CA ARG A 109 17.83 -6.63 -6.46
C ARG A 109 17.12 -7.93 -6.12
N GLY A 110 16.17 -7.89 -5.17
CA GLY A 110 15.39 -9.04 -4.76
C GLY A 110 14.34 -9.45 -5.79
N LEU A 111 14.08 -10.76 -5.88
CA LEU A 111 12.96 -11.30 -6.65
C LEU A 111 11.62 -10.70 -6.17
N TYR A 112 11.52 -10.46 -4.87
CA TYR A 112 10.37 -9.83 -4.23
C TYR A 112 10.75 -8.49 -3.61
N TYR A 113 9.75 -7.66 -3.40
CA TYR A 113 9.87 -6.31 -2.83
C TYR A 113 8.84 -6.10 -1.72
N LYS A 114 9.30 -5.62 -0.57
CA LYS A 114 8.47 -5.26 0.57
C LYS A 114 8.93 -3.93 1.16
N VAL A 115 7.98 -3.04 1.43
CA VAL A 115 8.24 -1.82 2.20
C VAL A 115 8.05 -2.13 3.69
N VAL A 116 8.94 -1.60 4.52
CA VAL A 116 8.83 -1.59 5.98
C VAL A 116 9.13 -0.18 6.45
N ASP A 117 8.16 0.49 7.06
CA ASP A 117 8.36 1.84 7.57
C ASP A 117 9.36 1.85 8.73
N SER A 118 10.17 2.89 8.84
CA SER A 118 11.32 2.93 9.73
C SER A 118 11.00 2.88 11.23
N ASP A 119 9.76 3.18 11.60
CA ASP A 119 9.23 3.12 12.96
C ASP A 119 8.47 1.83 13.28
N ASP A 120 8.33 0.94 12.29
CA ASP A 120 7.67 -0.35 12.38
C ASP A 120 8.68 -1.50 12.45
N TRP A 121 8.20 -2.73 12.68
CA TRP A 121 9.06 -3.92 12.71
C TRP A 121 8.34 -5.17 12.22
N LEU A 122 9.09 -6.25 12.03
CA LEU A 122 8.55 -7.56 11.64
C LEU A 122 8.63 -8.54 12.81
N ASP A 123 7.60 -9.38 12.94
CA ASP A 123 7.67 -10.56 13.82
C ASP A 123 8.67 -11.56 13.24
N ASN A 124 9.68 -11.91 14.03
CA ASN A 124 10.79 -12.76 13.57
C ASN A 124 10.31 -14.13 13.07
N GLY A 125 9.48 -14.84 13.84
CA GLY A 125 8.98 -16.16 13.46
C GLY A 125 8.16 -16.12 12.17
N SER A 126 7.29 -15.14 12.04
CA SER A 126 6.48 -14.89 10.85
C SER A 126 7.32 -14.50 9.65
N ASN A 127 8.38 -13.69 9.83
CA ASN A 127 9.30 -13.30 8.76
C ASN A 127 10.09 -14.51 8.24
N CYS A 128 10.66 -15.33 9.13
CA CYS A 128 11.36 -16.55 8.71
C CYS A 128 10.43 -17.53 7.98
N HIS A 129 9.16 -17.65 8.41
CA HIS A 129 8.15 -18.47 7.71
C HIS A 129 7.82 -17.90 6.33
N MET A 130 7.65 -16.59 6.21
CA MET A 130 7.43 -15.93 4.92
C MET A 130 8.60 -16.15 3.97
N LEU A 131 9.86 -15.98 4.42
CA LEU A 131 11.05 -16.23 3.61
C LEU A 131 11.13 -17.68 3.14
N ALA A 132 10.85 -18.65 4.03
CA ALA A 132 10.81 -20.06 3.66
C ALA A 132 9.76 -20.31 2.55
N LYS A 133 8.57 -19.70 2.68
CA LYS A 133 7.51 -19.83 1.68
C LYS A 133 7.87 -19.16 0.34
N LEU A 134 8.50 -17.99 0.34
CA LEU A 134 8.94 -17.33 -0.89
C LEU A 134 10.00 -18.16 -1.64
N ARG A 135 10.90 -18.86 -0.92
CA ARG A 135 11.88 -19.78 -1.53
C ARG A 135 11.22 -20.94 -2.29
N GLU A 136 10.09 -21.47 -1.81
CA GLU A 136 9.34 -22.52 -2.50
C GLU A 136 8.82 -22.07 -3.88
N TYR A 137 8.67 -20.76 -4.08
CA TYR A 137 8.15 -20.15 -5.31
C TYR A 137 9.20 -19.43 -6.16
N GLN A 138 10.51 -19.67 -5.96
CA GLN A 138 11.55 -18.97 -6.74
C GLN A 138 11.51 -19.28 -8.23
N GLU A 139 11.29 -20.55 -8.62
CA GLU A 139 11.22 -20.96 -10.03
C GLU A 139 9.93 -20.50 -10.73
N GLN A 140 8.87 -20.35 -9.97
CA GLN A 140 7.58 -19.88 -10.46
C GLN A 140 7.05 -18.77 -9.51
N PRO A 141 7.59 -17.56 -9.60
CA PRO A 141 7.34 -16.51 -8.63
C PRO A 141 5.86 -16.15 -8.47
N LEU A 142 5.50 -15.81 -7.24
CA LEU A 142 4.21 -15.17 -6.94
C LEU A 142 4.22 -13.75 -7.50
N ASP A 143 3.08 -13.24 -7.94
CA ASP A 143 2.94 -11.80 -8.23
C ASP A 143 2.72 -11.01 -6.96
N LEU A 144 1.95 -11.60 -6.01
CA LEU A 144 1.60 -11.01 -4.73
C LEU A 144 1.54 -12.08 -3.65
N MET A 145 2.23 -11.87 -2.55
CA MET A 145 1.94 -12.52 -1.28
C MET A 145 1.27 -11.52 -0.34
N VAL A 146 0.14 -11.93 0.25
CA VAL A 146 -0.54 -11.16 1.30
C VAL A 146 -0.23 -11.80 2.64
N VAL A 147 0.06 -10.98 3.64
CA VAL A 147 0.29 -11.36 5.05
C VAL A 147 -0.57 -10.52 5.97
N ASN A 148 -0.71 -10.90 7.23
CA ASN A 148 -1.41 -10.06 8.21
C ASN A 148 -0.49 -8.96 8.74
N TYR A 149 -1.12 -7.92 9.31
CA TYR A 149 -0.45 -6.93 10.13
C TYR A 149 -1.18 -6.75 11.46
N VAL A 150 -0.48 -6.19 12.44
CA VAL A 150 -0.99 -5.98 13.78
C VAL A 150 -0.77 -4.52 14.17
N TYR A 151 -1.82 -3.84 14.56
CA TYR A 151 -1.70 -2.53 15.21
C TYR A 151 -1.12 -2.71 16.63
N GLU A 152 0.03 -2.11 16.88
CA GLU A 152 0.71 -2.11 18.18
C GLU A 152 0.46 -0.79 18.91
N HIS A 153 -0.54 -0.76 19.77
CA HIS A 153 -0.89 0.42 20.56
C HIS A 153 -0.02 0.48 21.82
N THR A 154 1.10 1.20 21.75
CA THR A 154 2.07 1.26 22.86
C THR A 154 1.57 1.98 24.08
N THR A 155 0.70 2.99 23.92
CA THR A 155 0.08 3.72 25.06
C THR A 155 -0.85 2.86 25.90
N THR A 156 -1.56 1.93 25.27
CA THR A 156 -2.52 1.01 25.93
C THR A 156 -1.97 -0.40 26.13
N ASN A 157 -0.82 -0.70 25.53
CA ASN A 157 -0.22 -2.02 25.48
C ASN A 157 -1.21 -3.09 24.94
N THR A 158 -1.92 -2.73 23.86
CA THR A 158 -2.90 -3.60 23.20
C THR A 158 -2.50 -3.87 21.76
N GLN A 159 -2.88 -5.06 21.26
CA GLN A 159 -2.61 -5.52 19.90
C GLN A 159 -3.93 -5.77 19.18
N GLU A 160 -4.06 -5.28 17.96
CA GLU A 160 -5.23 -5.52 17.12
C GLU A 160 -4.80 -6.12 15.77
N PRO A 161 -4.89 -7.45 15.59
CA PRO A 161 -4.47 -8.08 14.33
C PRO A 161 -5.51 -7.90 13.25
N MET A 162 -5.06 -7.48 12.06
CA MET A 162 -5.83 -7.45 10.83
C MET A 162 -5.51 -8.69 10.00
N ARG A 163 -6.46 -9.62 9.90
CA ARG A 163 -6.31 -10.91 9.23
C ARG A 163 -7.30 -11.07 8.09
N TYR A 164 -6.88 -11.76 7.03
CA TYR A 164 -7.66 -11.93 5.80
C TYR A 164 -8.26 -13.33 5.61
N ARG A 165 -8.14 -14.22 6.60
CA ARG A 165 -8.58 -15.63 6.57
C ARG A 165 -10.02 -15.84 6.09
N HIS A 166 -10.92 -14.89 6.34
CA HIS A 166 -12.33 -15.00 5.93
C HIS A 166 -12.59 -14.56 4.49
N VAL A 167 -11.61 -13.92 3.85
CA VAL A 167 -11.76 -13.32 2.52
C VAL A 167 -10.75 -13.83 1.51
N LEU A 168 -9.56 -14.25 1.93
CA LEU A 168 -8.52 -14.80 1.07
C LEU A 168 -8.32 -16.29 1.35
N PRO A 169 -8.19 -17.14 0.30
CA PRO A 169 -7.78 -18.53 0.47
C PRO A 169 -6.39 -18.62 1.08
N ALA A 170 -6.30 -19.21 2.29
CA ALA A 170 -5.03 -19.36 2.99
C ALA A 170 -4.20 -20.54 2.46
N ASP A 171 -2.88 -20.40 2.51
CA ASP A 171 -1.87 -21.44 2.31
C ASP A 171 -1.97 -22.19 0.97
N ARG A 172 -2.44 -21.52 -0.07
CA ARG A 172 -2.47 -22.01 -1.45
C ARG A 172 -2.42 -20.87 -2.46
N LEU A 173 -2.08 -21.20 -3.70
CA LEU A 173 -2.23 -20.29 -4.83
C LEU A 173 -3.72 -20.03 -5.11
N PHE A 174 -4.03 -18.79 -5.47
CA PHE A 174 -5.36 -18.39 -5.91
C PHE A 174 -5.29 -17.20 -6.87
N THR A 175 -6.43 -16.90 -7.49
CA THR A 175 -6.66 -15.71 -8.29
C THR A 175 -7.73 -14.84 -7.65
N TRP A 176 -7.88 -13.61 -8.11
CA TRP A 176 -8.92 -12.70 -7.62
C TRP A 176 -10.35 -13.26 -7.77
N ASP A 177 -10.58 -14.24 -8.65
CA ASP A 177 -11.89 -14.85 -8.83
C ASP A 177 -12.28 -15.82 -7.69
N GLU A 178 -11.34 -16.13 -6.79
CA GLU A 178 -11.56 -17.03 -5.66
C GLU A 178 -11.79 -16.30 -4.33
N VAL A 179 -11.51 -14.98 -4.26
CA VAL A 179 -11.63 -14.20 -3.02
C VAL A 179 -13.06 -14.06 -2.52
N GLY A 180 -13.23 -13.90 -1.21
CA GLY A 180 -14.50 -13.62 -0.56
C GLY A 180 -14.95 -12.15 -0.73
N ARG A 181 -15.88 -11.74 0.13
CA ARG A 181 -16.30 -10.34 0.23
C ARG A 181 -15.57 -9.70 1.41
N PHE A 182 -14.78 -8.69 1.12
CA PHE A 182 -14.14 -7.87 2.15
C PHE A 182 -15.19 -7.06 2.94
N ASN A 183 -15.00 -6.98 4.25
CA ASN A 183 -15.77 -6.05 5.07
C ASN A 183 -15.28 -4.62 4.84
N PRO A 184 -16.10 -3.60 5.08
CA PRO A 184 -15.68 -2.20 4.90
C PRO A 184 -14.45 -1.79 5.69
N SER A 185 -14.17 -2.44 6.83
CA SER A 185 -12.98 -2.21 7.67
C SER A 185 -11.78 -3.09 7.30
N GLN A 186 -11.94 -4.02 6.34
CA GLN A 186 -10.86 -4.90 5.87
C GLN A 186 -10.39 -4.41 4.50
N TYR A 187 -9.25 -3.78 4.46
CA TYR A 187 -8.57 -3.38 3.23
C TYR A 187 -7.10 -3.82 3.28
N ILE A 188 -6.54 -4.05 2.12
CA ILE A 188 -5.15 -4.46 1.97
C ILE A 188 -4.29 -3.21 2.08
N LEU A 189 -3.40 -3.16 3.08
CA LEU A 189 -2.44 -2.08 3.25
C LEU A 189 -1.08 -2.44 2.66
N MET A 190 -0.22 -1.44 2.47
CA MET A 190 1.18 -1.60 2.09
C MET A 190 1.92 -2.56 3.05
N HIS A 191 1.57 -2.53 4.33
CA HIS A 191 2.14 -3.40 5.36
C HIS A 191 1.90 -4.90 5.10
N SER A 192 0.80 -5.25 4.43
CA SER A 192 0.41 -6.64 4.18
C SER A 192 0.86 -7.20 2.83
N VAL A 193 1.48 -6.41 1.96
CA VAL A 193 1.85 -6.88 0.62
C VAL A 193 3.34 -7.15 0.47
N VAL A 194 3.64 -8.22 -0.30
CA VAL A 194 4.96 -8.53 -0.84
C VAL A 194 4.77 -8.77 -2.32
N TYR A 195 5.33 -7.91 -3.15
CA TYR A 195 5.17 -7.99 -4.59
C TYR A 195 6.38 -8.62 -5.28
N ARG A 196 6.20 -9.24 -6.44
CA ARG A 196 7.29 -9.54 -7.36
C ARG A 196 7.85 -8.24 -7.92
N THR A 197 9.15 -8.03 -7.76
CA THR A 197 9.84 -6.78 -8.11
C THR A 197 9.63 -6.40 -9.58
N GLU A 198 9.82 -7.35 -10.50
CA GLU A 198 9.64 -7.10 -11.92
C GLU A 198 8.20 -6.75 -12.30
N MET A 199 7.21 -7.43 -11.69
CA MET A 199 5.80 -7.11 -11.91
C MET A 199 5.50 -5.69 -11.43
N LEU A 200 5.98 -5.31 -10.24
CA LEU A 200 5.77 -3.99 -9.68
C LEU A 200 6.41 -2.89 -10.55
N ARG A 201 7.61 -3.13 -11.11
CA ARG A 201 8.26 -2.23 -12.08
C ARG A 201 7.46 -2.12 -13.38
N ALA A 202 6.91 -3.24 -13.88
CA ALA A 202 6.13 -3.28 -15.12
C ALA A 202 4.77 -2.56 -15.02
N VAL A 203 4.23 -2.35 -13.82
CA VAL A 203 3.02 -1.56 -13.58
C VAL A 203 3.23 -0.07 -13.88
N ASN A 204 4.48 0.39 -14.01
CA ASN A 204 4.83 1.81 -14.13
C ASN A 204 4.23 2.62 -12.97
N LEU A 205 4.46 2.11 -11.76
CA LEU A 205 4.01 2.76 -10.53
C LEU A 205 4.72 4.12 -10.40
N ASP A 206 3.95 5.17 -10.18
CA ASP A 206 4.44 6.50 -9.85
C ASP A 206 3.72 6.96 -8.58
N LEU A 207 4.51 7.29 -7.56
CA LEU A 207 4.01 7.78 -6.28
C LEU A 207 4.29 9.29 -6.18
N PRO A 208 3.26 10.12 -5.99
CA PRO A 208 3.42 11.57 -5.93
C PRO A 208 4.43 12.01 -4.86
N ARG A 209 5.38 12.86 -5.25
CA ARG A 209 6.36 13.45 -4.32
C ARG A 209 5.69 14.38 -3.31
N HIS A 210 6.28 14.48 -2.10
CA HIS A 210 5.82 15.33 -0.99
C HIS A 210 4.33 15.16 -0.68
N THR A 211 3.83 13.93 -0.78
CA THR A 211 2.42 13.60 -0.58
C THR A 211 2.33 12.41 0.37
N PHE A 212 1.48 12.54 1.39
CA PHE A 212 1.14 11.43 2.29
C PHE A 212 0.06 10.53 1.66
N TYR A 213 -0.17 9.36 2.24
CA TYR A 213 -1.21 8.39 1.82
C TYR A 213 -0.95 7.74 0.46
N VAL A 214 0.29 7.82 -0.05
CA VAL A 214 0.73 7.17 -1.30
C VAL A 214 0.71 5.64 -1.23
N ASP A 215 0.71 5.08 -0.03
CA ASP A 215 0.51 3.66 0.29
C ASP A 215 -0.76 3.11 -0.34
N ASN A 216 -1.84 3.91 -0.43
CA ASN A 216 -3.07 3.54 -1.12
C ASN A 216 -2.83 3.30 -2.63
N ILE A 217 -2.05 4.16 -3.29
CA ILE A 217 -1.69 3.99 -4.71
C ILE A 217 -0.77 2.77 -4.87
N PHE A 218 0.20 2.59 -3.97
CA PHE A 218 1.14 1.48 -3.97
C PHE A 218 0.44 0.12 -3.92
N VAL A 219 -0.69 0.04 -3.21
CA VAL A 219 -1.52 -1.17 -3.17
C VAL A 219 -2.45 -1.23 -4.37
N TYR A 220 -3.22 -0.18 -4.64
CA TYR A 220 -4.35 -0.19 -5.58
C TYR A 220 -3.94 -0.44 -7.03
N LYS A 221 -2.88 0.26 -7.51
CA LYS A 221 -2.46 0.18 -8.91
C LYS A 221 -1.95 -1.21 -9.33
N PRO A 222 -1.19 -1.99 -8.51
CA PRO A 222 -0.69 -3.29 -8.93
C PRO A 222 -1.73 -4.41 -8.93
N LEU A 223 -2.85 -4.30 -8.19
CA LEU A 223 -3.79 -5.41 -7.98
C LEU A 223 -4.28 -6.09 -9.28
N PRO A 224 -4.65 -5.36 -10.37
CA PRO A 224 -5.12 -5.99 -11.60
C PRO A 224 -4.05 -6.83 -12.34
N PHE A 225 -2.78 -6.63 -12.04
CA PHE A 225 -1.66 -7.35 -12.64
C PHE A 225 -1.31 -8.63 -11.90
N CYS A 226 -1.78 -8.80 -10.66
CA CYS A 226 -1.50 -9.96 -9.84
C CYS A 226 -2.38 -11.15 -10.26
N GLN A 227 -1.76 -12.20 -10.82
CA GLN A 227 -2.42 -13.43 -11.28
C GLN A 227 -2.10 -14.62 -10.35
N ARG A 228 -0.89 -14.67 -9.82
CA ARG A 228 -0.40 -15.72 -8.92
C ARG A 228 -0.32 -15.13 -7.51
N ILE A 229 -1.40 -15.32 -6.74
CA ILE A 229 -1.54 -14.73 -5.42
C ILE A 229 -1.46 -15.83 -4.36
N TYR A 230 -0.80 -15.52 -3.25
CA TYR A 230 -0.72 -16.39 -2.08
C TYR A 230 -1.07 -15.59 -0.82
N TYR A 231 -1.89 -16.13 0.04
CA TYR A 231 -2.12 -15.57 1.36
C TYR A 231 -1.48 -16.47 2.40
N LEU A 232 -0.46 -15.94 3.08
CA LEU A 232 0.19 -16.58 4.22
C LEU A 232 -0.40 -16.01 5.51
N ASP A 233 -1.13 -16.84 6.25
CA ASP A 233 -1.87 -16.39 7.43
C ASP A 233 -0.95 -16.30 8.67
N VAL A 234 -0.02 -15.35 8.64
CA VAL A 234 0.89 -15.03 9.74
C VAL A 234 0.83 -13.54 10.08
N ASP A 235 0.92 -13.21 11.35
CA ASP A 235 0.88 -11.84 11.87
C ASP A 235 2.29 -11.23 11.75
N LEU A 236 2.70 -10.91 10.52
CA LEU A 236 4.07 -10.53 10.17
C LEU A 236 4.42 -9.12 10.57
N TYR A 237 3.63 -8.15 10.12
CA TYR A 237 3.98 -6.73 10.19
C TYR A 237 3.45 -6.13 11.49
N ARG A 238 4.30 -5.44 12.24
CA ARG A 238 3.99 -4.77 13.49
C ARG A 238 3.93 -3.28 13.25
N TYR A 239 2.72 -2.75 13.18
CA TYR A 239 2.45 -1.35 12.89
C TYR A 239 2.35 -0.56 14.20
N PHE A 240 3.35 0.27 14.44
CA PHE A 240 3.45 1.10 15.64
C PHE A 240 2.41 2.23 15.63
N ILE A 241 1.54 2.28 16.63
CA ILE A 241 0.54 3.33 16.82
C ILE A 241 0.73 3.97 18.20
N GLY A 242 0.76 5.30 18.25
CA GLY A 242 0.78 6.02 19.54
C GLY A 242 1.58 7.31 19.57
N ARG A 243 2.21 7.73 18.46
CA ARG A 243 2.84 9.06 18.38
C ARG A 243 1.83 10.12 17.93
N GLU A 244 1.91 11.32 18.52
CA GLU A 244 1.02 12.42 18.16
C GLU A 244 1.24 12.98 16.75
N ASP A 245 2.45 12.81 16.21
CA ASP A 245 2.86 13.31 14.89
C ASP A 245 2.62 12.32 13.74
N GLN A 246 2.07 11.14 14.03
CA GLN A 246 1.79 10.13 13.00
C GLN A 246 0.80 10.63 11.95
N SER A 247 1.03 10.21 10.71
CA SER A 247 0.22 10.60 9.55
C SER A 247 -1.25 10.17 9.65
N VAL A 248 -1.54 9.13 10.42
CA VAL A 248 -2.88 8.59 10.67
C VAL A 248 -3.66 9.31 11.77
N ASN A 249 -3.07 10.29 12.45
CA ASN A 249 -3.80 11.12 13.40
C ASN A 249 -4.87 11.94 12.68
N GLU A 250 -6.13 11.92 13.17
CA GLU A 250 -7.28 12.56 12.54
C GLU A 250 -7.06 14.06 12.27
N GLN A 251 -6.53 14.80 13.23
CA GLN A 251 -6.27 16.24 13.05
C GLN A 251 -5.21 16.50 11.98
N VAL A 252 -4.19 15.63 11.92
CA VAL A 252 -3.16 15.69 10.89
C VAL A 252 -3.76 15.39 9.51
N MET A 253 -4.65 14.37 9.41
CA MET A 253 -5.33 14.00 8.17
C MET A 253 -6.25 15.10 7.67
N VAL A 254 -7.05 15.71 8.54
CA VAL A 254 -7.93 16.85 8.21
C VAL A 254 -7.09 18.04 7.71
N GLY A 255 -5.98 18.34 8.36
CA GLY A 255 -5.04 19.39 7.92
C GLY A 255 -4.38 19.11 6.57
N ARG A 256 -4.34 17.85 6.12
CA ARG A 256 -3.74 17.41 4.85
C ARG A 256 -4.78 17.02 3.80
N ILE A 257 -5.99 17.54 3.88
CA ILE A 257 -7.11 17.18 3.00
C ILE A 257 -6.78 17.29 1.49
N GLU A 258 -6.00 18.29 1.10
CA GLU A 258 -5.58 18.46 -0.31
C GLU A 258 -4.76 17.25 -0.82
N GLN A 259 -3.93 16.68 0.03
CA GLN A 259 -3.13 15.50 -0.32
C GLN A 259 -4.04 14.26 -0.43
N GLN A 260 -4.99 14.10 0.49
CA GLN A 260 -5.98 13.04 0.43
C GLN A 260 -6.82 13.13 -0.87
N LEU A 261 -7.25 14.33 -1.25
CA LEU A 261 -7.96 14.58 -2.51
C LEU A 261 -7.08 14.23 -3.73
N ARG A 262 -5.78 14.58 -3.69
CA ARG A 262 -4.83 14.24 -4.75
C ARG A 262 -4.70 12.74 -4.92
N ILE A 263 -4.48 11.98 -3.83
CA ILE A 263 -4.37 10.52 -3.86
C ILE A 263 -5.65 9.88 -4.41
N THR A 264 -6.82 10.36 -3.96
CA THR A 264 -8.10 9.83 -4.43
C THR A 264 -8.29 10.08 -5.93
N ARG A 265 -7.88 11.23 -6.47
CA ARG A 265 -7.88 11.48 -7.92
C ARG A 265 -6.95 10.53 -8.67
N GLU A 266 -5.73 10.30 -8.19
CA GLU A 266 -4.80 9.32 -8.77
C GLU A 266 -5.38 7.89 -8.80
N MET A 267 -6.15 7.51 -7.77
CA MET A 267 -6.84 6.22 -7.76
C MET A 267 -8.03 6.18 -8.74
N ILE A 268 -8.77 7.28 -8.88
CA ILE A 268 -9.84 7.42 -9.89
C ILE A 268 -9.26 7.28 -11.29
N ASP A 269 -8.16 7.98 -11.57
CA ASP A 269 -7.52 8.03 -12.88
C ASP A 269 -6.84 6.71 -13.27
N ALA A 270 -6.53 5.86 -12.28
CA ALA A 270 -5.80 4.62 -12.51
C ALA A 270 -6.56 3.64 -13.44
N TYR A 271 -7.89 3.55 -13.33
CA TYR A 271 -8.69 2.56 -14.06
C TYR A 271 -10.13 2.99 -14.32
N HIS A 272 -10.62 2.67 -15.51
CA HIS A 272 -12.05 2.47 -15.75
C HIS A 272 -12.43 1.06 -15.30
N LEU A 273 -12.83 0.89 -14.03
CA LEU A 273 -12.94 -0.42 -13.38
C LEU A 273 -13.77 -1.45 -14.14
N GLU A 274 -14.87 -1.03 -14.80
CA GLU A 274 -15.72 -1.95 -15.58
C GLU A 274 -15.04 -2.44 -16.86
N HIS A 275 -14.07 -1.70 -17.38
CA HIS A 275 -13.38 -2.01 -18.62
C HIS A 275 -12.03 -2.70 -18.35
N ASP A 276 -11.25 -2.17 -17.41
CA ASP A 276 -9.85 -2.52 -17.22
C ASP A 276 -9.65 -3.70 -16.26
N VAL A 277 -10.59 -3.93 -15.32
CA VAL A 277 -10.47 -4.97 -14.31
C VAL A 277 -11.39 -6.15 -14.65
N LYS A 278 -10.79 -7.26 -15.12
CA LYS A 278 -11.53 -8.44 -15.61
C LYS A 278 -12.25 -9.18 -14.50
N SER A 279 -11.59 -9.43 -13.37
CA SER A 279 -12.19 -10.14 -12.24
C SER A 279 -13.29 -9.31 -11.57
N LYS A 280 -14.51 -9.84 -11.56
CA LYS A 280 -15.66 -9.20 -10.90
C LYS A 280 -15.46 -9.05 -9.39
N LYS A 281 -14.71 -9.96 -8.77
CA LYS A 281 -14.47 -9.93 -7.33
C LYS A 281 -13.40 -8.90 -6.98
N LEU A 282 -12.32 -8.81 -7.78
CA LEU A 282 -11.35 -7.73 -7.64
C LEU A 282 -12.00 -6.37 -7.86
N ARG A 283 -12.77 -6.22 -8.94
CA ARG A 283 -13.48 -4.98 -9.25
C ARG A 283 -14.39 -4.54 -8.10
N ARG A 284 -15.11 -5.47 -7.47
CA ARG A 284 -15.93 -5.18 -6.27
C ARG A 284 -15.06 -4.71 -5.10
N TYR A 285 -13.90 -5.31 -4.87
CA TYR A 285 -12.95 -4.86 -3.87
C TYR A 285 -12.47 -3.44 -4.17
N MET A 286 -12.01 -3.17 -5.39
CA MET A 286 -11.52 -1.85 -5.81
C MET A 286 -12.61 -0.77 -5.74
N TYR A 287 -13.87 -1.10 -6.04
CA TYR A 287 -14.99 -0.19 -5.80
C TYR A 287 -15.19 0.11 -4.31
N SER A 288 -15.07 -0.90 -3.45
CA SER A 288 -15.20 -0.73 -1.99
C SER A 288 -14.10 0.17 -1.44
N ASP A 289 -12.87 -0.04 -1.90
CA ASP A 289 -11.69 0.72 -1.51
C ASP A 289 -11.83 2.19 -1.96
N LEU A 290 -12.14 2.42 -3.23
CA LEU A 290 -12.38 3.77 -3.74
C LEU A 290 -13.58 4.45 -3.05
N THR A 291 -14.63 3.71 -2.69
CA THR A 291 -15.75 4.24 -1.91
C THR A 291 -15.31 4.73 -0.54
N MET A 292 -14.38 4.00 0.11
CA MET A 292 -13.80 4.43 1.39
C MET A 292 -12.97 5.70 1.22
N MET A 293 -12.15 5.79 0.17
CA MET A 293 -11.37 7.00 -0.13
C MET A 293 -12.28 8.22 -0.38
N MET A 294 -13.37 8.05 -1.12
CA MET A 294 -14.40 9.09 -1.32
C MET A 294 -15.07 9.49 -0.01
N CYS A 295 -15.28 8.53 0.90
CA CYS A 295 -15.81 8.79 2.24
C CYS A 295 -14.84 9.65 3.06
N ILE A 296 -13.58 9.27 3.11
CA ILE A 296 -12.52 10.01 3.81
C ILE A 296 -12.43 11.45 3.27
N CYS A 297 -12.37 11.61 1.95
CA CYS A 297 -12.37 12.94 1.31
C CYS A 297 -13.61 13.76 1.71
N THR A 298 -14.79 13.17 1.68
CA THR A 298 -16.05 13.87 2.01
C THR A 298 -16.07 14.30 3.47
N VAL A 299 -15.77 13.38 4.39
CA VAL A 299 -15.82 13.64 5.83
C VAL A 299 -14.75 14.66 6.24
N PHE A 300 -13.51 14.47 5.81
CA PHE A 300 -12.41 15.35 6.21
C PHE A 300 -12.48 16.73 5.56
N SER A 301 -13.05 16.85 4.35
CA SER A 301 -13.41 18.16 3.82
C SER A 301 -14.37 18.89 4.75
N MET A 302 -15.42 18.21 5.23
CA MET A 302 -16.42 18.81 6.12
C MET A 302 -15.88 19.12 7.52
N MET A 303 -14.91 18.33 8.01
CA MET A 303 -14.24 18.55 9.30
C MET A 303 -13.19 19.66 9.23
N SER A 304 -12.73 20.01 8.04
CA SER A 304 -11.74 21.08 7.88
C SER A 304 -12.34 22.44 8.24
N GLU A 305 -11.52 23.34 8.83
CA GLU A 305 -11.92 24.72 9.16
C GLU A 305 -11.86 25.66 7.94
N ARG A 306 -11.73 25.09 6.72
CA ARG A 306 -11.59 25.85 5.47
C ARG A 306 -12.92 26.47 5.03
N ASP A 307 -12.86 27.66 4.49
CA ASP A 307 -14.02 28.34 3.90
C ASP A 307 -14.56 27.65 2.64
N ASP A 308 -13.67 26.94 1.89
CA ASP A 308 -13.98 26.26 0.65
C ASP A 308 -14.32 24.75 0.81
N LYS A 309 -14.56 24.28 2.03
CA LYS A 309 -14.83 22.86 2.36
C LYS A 309 -15.94 22.21 1.53
N GLU A 310 -17.02 22.95 1.25
CA GLU A 310 -18.13 22.47 0.41
C GLU A 310 -17.69 22.32 -1.06
N GLU A 311 -16.83 23.20 -1.56
CA GLU A 311 -16.29 23.11 -2.92
C GLU A 311 -15.30 21.93 -3.02
N LEU A 312 -14.46 21.70 -2.02
CA LEU A 312 -13.57 20.53 -1.97
C LEU A 312 -14.39 19.22 -2.03
N ARG A 313 -15.44 19.14 -1.19
CA ARG A 313 -16.37 18.01 -1.20
C ARG A 313 -17.04 17.83 -2.55
N ALA A 314 -17.66 18.87 -3.09
CA ALA A 314 -18.35 18.82 -4.38
C ALA A 314 -17.37 18.54 -5.53
N GLY A 315 -16.17 19.09 -5.45
CA GLY A 315 -15.13 18.96 -6.47
C GLY A 315 -14.68 17.54 -6.70
N ILE A 316 -14.46 16.72 -5.64
CA ILE A 316 -14.05 15.33 -5.81
C ILE A 316 -15.16 14.46 -6.40
N TRP A 317 -16.43 14.72 -6.06
CA TRP A 317 -17.57 14.01 -6.64
C TRP A 317 -17.78 14.36 -8.12
N ARG A 318 -17.62 15.64 -8.48
CA ARG A 318 -17.66 16.11 -9.86
C ARG A 318 -16.52 15.49 -10.67
N TYR A 319 -15.32 15.48 -10.13
CA TYR A 319 -14.16 14.84 -10.75
C TYR A 319 -14.42 13.38 -11.09
N LEU A 320 -14.96 12.60 -10.12
CA LEU A 320 -15.32 11.20 -10.35
C LEU A 320 -16.39 11.05 -11.43
N GLU A 321 -17.42 11.90 -11.45
CA GLU A 321 -18.49 11.88 -12.47
C GLU A 321 -17.98 12.15 -13.87
N GLU A 322 -17.10 13.16 -14.00
CA GLU A 322 -16.47 13.56 -15.27
C GLU A 322 -15.51 12.49 -15.79
N HIS A 323 -14.76 11.82 -14.89
CA HIS A 323 -13.83 10.76 -15.27
C HIS A 323 -14.55 9.47 -15.68
N ASP A 324 -15.48 8.99 -14.87
CA ASP A 324 -16.25 7.75 -15.13
C ASP A 324 -17.66 7.79 -14.52
N ALA A 325 -18.64 8.13 -15.36
CA ALA A 325 -20.04 8.20 -14.95
C ALA A 325 -20.63 6.86 -14.47
N LYS A 326 -20.05 5.70 -14.85
CA LYS A 326 -20.50 4.38 -14.34
C LYS A 326 -19.95 4.17 -12.93
N MET A 327 -18.66 4.47 -12.71
CA MET A 327 -18.03 4.40 -11.41
C MET A 327 -18.72 5.35 -10.43
N TYR A 328 -18.98 6.60 -10.84
CA TYR A 328 -19.74 7.57 -10.06
C TYR A 328 -21.10 7.02 -9.62
N ARG A 329 -21.90 6.49 -10.56
CA ARG A 329 -23.22 5.93 -10.23
C ARG A 329 -23.12 4.74 -9.28
N HIS A 330 -22.13 3.86 -9.50
CA HIS A 330 -21.93 2.69 -8.63
C HIS A 330 -21.62 3.10 -7.20
N ILE A 331 -20.68 4.04 -7.02
CA ILE A 331 -20.27 4.55 -5.69
C ILE A 331 -21.42 5.33 -5.04
N LYS A 332 -22.03 6.27 -5.76
CA LYS A 332 -23.11 7.13 -5.27
C LYS A 332 -24.32 6.33 -4.76
N HIS A 333 -24.67 5.22 -5.42
CA HIS A 333 -25.80 4.39 -5.04
C HIS A 333 -25.45 3.25 -4.07
N SER A 334 -24.20 3.15 -3.64
CA SER A 334 -23.81 2.28 -2.52
C SER A 334 -24.38 2.83 -1.21
N LEU A 335 -24.46 1.98 -0.17
CA LEU A 335 -24.97 2.43 1.14
C LEU A 335 -24.16 3.60 1.70
N LEU A 336 -22.83 3.49 1.67
CA LEU A 336 -21.92 4.52 2.17
C LEU A 336 -21.93 5.75 1.25
N GLY A 337 -21.94 5.53 -0.09
CA GLY A 337 -22.02 6.62 -1.06
C GLY A 337 -23.28 7.43 -0.96
N GLY A 338 -24.43 6.77 -0.72
CA GLY A 338 -25.70 7.46 -0.49
C GLY A 338 -25.68 8.33 0.78
N ALA A 339 -25.06 7.84 1.86
CA ALA A 339 -24.90 8.63 3.09
C ALA A 339 -24.03 9.88 2.86
N MET A 340 -23.00 9.78 2.02
CA MET A 340 -22.13 10.91 1.67
C MET A 340 -22.82 12.00 0.83
N GLN A 341 -23.99 11.72 0.25
CA GLN A 341 -24.79 12.73 -0.50
C GLN A 341 -25.71 13.57 0.41
N LEU A 342 -25.77 13.29 1.68
CA LEU A 342 -26.52 14.12 2.62
C LEU A 342 -25.88 15.50 2.71
N HIS A 343 -26.68 16.56 2.53
CA HIS A 343 -26.23 17.96 2.51
C HIS A 343 -27.05 18.81 3.49
N GLY A 344 -26.46 19.94 3.85
CA GLY A 344 -27.05 20.90 4.78
C GLY A 344 -26.89 20.50 6.26
N ASN A 345 -27.22 21.43 7.16
CA ASN A 345 -26.94 21.31 8.60
C ASN A 345 -27.36 19.99 9.25
N VAL A 346 -28.44 19.36 8.79
CA VAL A 346 -28.91 18.07 9.32
C VAL A 346 -28.13 16.91 8.69
N GLY A 347 -27.94 16.96 7.37
CA GLY A 347 -27.19 15.94 6.65
C GLY A 347 -25.75 15.83 7.11
N ASP A 348 -25.07 16.96 7.27
CA ASP A 348 -23.70 17.02 7.73
C ASP A 348 -23.54 16.49 9.18
N LYS A 349 -24.48 16.83 10.07
CA LYS A 349 -24.49 16.27 11.42
C LYS A 349 -24.70 14.76 11.43
N VAL A 350 -25.57 14.23 10.57
CA VAL A 350 -25.79 12.79 10.44
C VAL A 350 -24.52 12.10 9.92
N LEU A 351 -23.87 12.65 8.88
CA LEU A 351 -22.64 12.13 8.30
C LEU A 351 -21.51 12.07 9.33
N LEU A 352 -21.25 13.20 10.02
CA LEU A 352 -20.20 13.29 11.02
C LEU A 352 -20.49 12.40 12.25
N SER A 353 -21.74 12.35 12.70
CA SER A 353 -22.14 11.44 13.80
C SER A 353 -21.97 9.97 13.40
N GLY A 354 -22.29 9.62 12.16
CA GLY A 354 -22.07 8.28 11.60
C GLY A 354 -20.60 7.93 11.52
N TYR A 355 -19.75 8.87 11.12
CA TYR A 355 -18.30 8.72 11.12
C TYR A 355 -17.74 8.46 12.52
N HIS A 356 -18.06 9.30 13.51
CA HIS A 356 -17.62 9.13 14.89
C HIS A 356 -18.13 7.82 15.53
N LEU A 357 -19.33 7.38 15.16
CA LEU A 357 -19.85 6.09 15.60
C LEU A 357 -19.04 4.92 14.97
N ALA A 358 -18.76 5.00 13.66
CA ALA A 358 -17.93 4.01 12.97
C ALA A 358 -16.52 3.95 13.57
N GLN A 359 -15.91 5.10 13.85
CA GLN A 359 -14.61 5.22 14.52
C GLN A 359 -14.57 4.46 15.86
N ARG A 360 -15.62 4.65 16.69
CA ARG A 360 -15.74 3.93 17.98
C ARG A 360 -15.92 2.43 17.85
N ILE A 361 -16.68 1.99 16.85
CA ILE A 361 -16.98 0.56 16.62
C ILE A 361 -15.77 -0.16 16.03
N PHE A 362 -15.14 0.43 15.02
CA PHE A 362 -14.04 -0.18 14.27
C PHE A 362 -12.66 0.22 14.80
N LYS A 363 -12.60 1.11 15.81
CA LYS A 363 -11.36 1.58 16.46
C LYS A 363 -10.27 2.06 15.50
N PHE A 364 -10.63 2.57 14.35
CA PHE A 364 -9.68 3.31 13.53
C PHE A 364 -9.64 4.76 14.02
N ASN A 365 -8.46 5.35 13.98
CA ASN A 365 -8.16 6.68 14.58
C ASN A 365 -9.08 7.77 14.09
#